data_628e87289d0f84107138be532681fdef
#
_entry.id   628e87289d0f84107138be532681fdef
#
_cell.length_a   1.000
_cell.length_b   1.000
_cell.length_c   1.000
_cell.angle_alpha   90.00
_cell.angle_beta   90.00
_cell.angle_gamma   90.00
#
_symmetry.space_group_name_H-M   'P 1'
#
loop_
_entity.id
_entity.type
_entity.pdbx_description
1 polymer ?
#
loop_
_entity_poly.entity_id
_entity_poly.type
_entity_poly.pdbx_seq_one_letter_code
_entity_poly.pdbx_strand_id
1 'polypeptide(L)'
;LAVERISFGLDYGECFALLGVNGAGKSTTFKSLTADTNPTEGEISVACHNITTDFEEARKLIGYCPQKDAIFLLMTVEEHLWFYARIKGIPTEMHHDIVEKAILELNLSDHRTKPAGTLSGGNKRKLSVAMATLGNPPIILLDEPSAGMDPEARRFMWTVVERISQRDKKSAVILTTHSMEEAEALSTKMGIMVRGGIFKCFGSSQHIKNKFGTGYEVEIKIRKPTYAEIEHAATQQGFVE
;
A
#
# COMPACT_ATOMS: atom_id res chain seq x y z
N LEU A 1 13.28 22.22 -3.31
CA LEU A 1 12.53 21.76 -2.13
C LEU A 1 11.61 20.61 -2.55
N ALA A 2 11.74 19.44 -1.93
CA ALA A 2 10.94 18.28 -2.31
C ALA A 2 9.65 18.16 -1.48
N VAL A 3 9.73 18.53 -0.20
CA VAL A 3 8.60 18.62 0.72
C VAL A 3 8.74 19.94 1.46
N GLU A 4 7.73 20.82 1.32
CA GLU A 4 7.78 22.14 1.95
C GLU A 4 7.32 22.05 3.40
N ARG A 5 6.10 21.57 3.60
CA ARG A 5 5.53 21.43 4.95
C ARG A 5 4.37 20.46 4.97
N ILE A 6 4.53 19.39 5.75
CA ILE A 6 3.45 18.43 6.04
C ILE A 6 3.43 18.13 7.54
N SER A 7 2.24 17.94 8.08
CA SER A 7 2.04 17.48 9.45
C SER A 7 0.88 16.50 9.47
N PHE A 8 1.11 15.31 10.02
CA PHE A 8 0.06 14.31 10.21
C PHE A 8 0.45 13.35 11.33
N GLY A 9 -0.52 12.66 11.86
CA GLY A 9 -0.33 11.61 12.86
C GLY A 9 -1.27 10.46 12.60
N LEU A 10 -0.84 9.26 12.99
CA LEU A 10 -1.61 8.02 12.91
C LEU A 10 -1.62 7.32 14.25
N ASP A 11 -2.76 6.73 14.55
CA ASP A 11 -2.92 5.80 15.66
C ASP A 11 -2.78 4.35 15.19
N TYR A 12 -2.55 3.44 16.12
CA TYR A 12 -2.54 2.02 15.83
C TYR A 12 -3.90 1.56 15.26
N GLY A 13 -3.87 0.70 14.27
CA GLY A 13 -5.06 0.24 13.56
C GLY A 13 -5.54 1.17 12.45
N GLU A 14 -4.87 2.29 12.21
CA GLU A 14 -5.14 3.17 11.08
C GLU A 14 -4.30 2.81 9.86
N CYS A 15 -4.89 2.99 8.69
CA CYS A 15 -4.19 2.96 7.41
C CYS A 15 -4.25 4.35 6.78
N PHE A 16 -3.10 4.94 6.50
CA PHE A 16 -2.97 6.26 5.89
C PHE A 16 -2.43 6.15 4.46
N ALA A 17 -3.17 6.70 3.50
CA ALA A 17 -2.70 6.78 2.12
C ALA A 17 -2.12 8.16 1.82
N LEU A 18 -0.86 8.18 1.41
CA LEU A 18 -0.19 9.35 0.85
C LEU A 18 -0.38 9.35 -0.67
N LEU A 19 -1.43 10.01 -1.13
CA LEU A 19 -1.82 10.07 -2.54
C LEU A 19 -1.18 11.27 -3.23
N GLY A 20 -0.72 11.10 -4.45
CA GLY A 20 -0.21 12.22 -5.25
C GLY A 20 0.47 11.79 -6.53
N VAL A 21 0.61 12.75 -7.44
CA VAL A 21 1.32 12.55 -8.71
C VAL A 21 2.81 12.28 -8.50
N ASN A 22 3.48 11.78 -9.51
CA ASN A 22 4.93 11.62 -9.47
C ASN A 22 5.62 12.97 -9.27
N GLY A 23 6.62 12.98 -8.38
CA GLY A 23 7.34 14.22 -7.99
C GLY A 23 6.61 15.08 -6.95
N ALA A 24 5.49 14.61 -6.36
CA ALA A 24 4.80 15.35 -5.29
C ALA A 24 5.54 15.34 -3.94
N GLY A 25 6.56 14.50 -3.76
CA GLY A 25 7.33 14.40 -2.51
C GLY A 25 7.06 13.13 -1.70
N LYS A 26 6.20 12.21 -2.17
CA LYS A 26 5.82 10.97 -1.45
C LYS A 26 7.03 10.13 -1.01
N SER A 27 7.90 9.76 -1.95
CA SER A 27 9.10 8.96 -1.66
C SER A 27 10.12 9.72 -0.79
N THR A 28 10.18 11.06 -0.89
CA THR A 28 11.00 11.88 0.00
C THR A 28 10.48 11.84 1.42
N THR A 29 9.15 11.90 1.61
CA THR A 29 8.53 11.72 2.92
C THR A 29 8.85 10.34 3.50
N PHE A 30 8.78 9.27 2.69
CA PHE A 30 9.16 7.93 3.14
C PHE A 30 10.64 7.83 3.52
N LYS A 31 11.54 8.43 2.73
CA LYS A 31 12.97 8.51 3.08
C LYS A 31 13.22 9.22 4.39
N SER A 32 12.42 10.25 4.70
CA SER A 32 12.52 10.91 6.00
C SER A 32 11.95 10.05 7.13
N LEU A 33 10.86 9.31 6.89
CA LEU A 33 10.29 8.36 7.86
C LEU A 33 11.22 7.16 8.16
N THR A 34 12.10 6.79 7.22
CA THR A 34 13.09 5.71 7.39
C THR A 34 14.48 6.23 7.76
N ALA A 35 14.62 7.53 8.04
CA ALA A 35 15.88 8.22 8.29
C ALA A 35 16.96 8.08 7.18
N ASP A 36 16.55 7.70 5.96
CA ASP A 36 17.42 7.73 4.78
C ASP A 36 17.77 9.18 4.36
N THR A 37 16.92 10.13 4.75
CA THR A 37 17.15 11.56 4.55
C THR A 37 16.62 12.34 5.76
N ASN A 38 17.50 13.09 6.43
CA ASN A 38 17.07 13.92 7.55
C ASN A 38 16.18 15.08 7.08
N PRO A 39 15.10 15.39 7.81
CA PRO A 39 14.33 16.61 7.55
C PRO A 39 15.21 17.85 7.76
N THR A 40 15.04 18.88 6.92
CA THR A 40 15.74 20.16 7.07
C THR A 40 15.24 20.90 8.30
N GLU A 41 13.92 20.84 8.54
CA GLU A 41 13.24 21.42 9.68
C GLU A 41 12.07 20.49 10.09
N GLY A 42 11.61 20.66 11.32
CA GLY A 42 10.51 19.84 11.87
C GLY A 42 11.00 18.57 12.56
N GLU A 43 10.05 17.78 13.01
CA GLU A 43 10.30 16.60 13.84
C GLU A 43 9.48 15.43 13.35
N ILE A 44 10.07 14.24 13.37
CA ILE A 44 9.41 12.97 13.03
C ILE A 44 9.55 12.05 14.24
N SER A 45 8.42 11.56 14.74
CA SER A 45 8.37 10.60 15.83
C SER A 45 7.65 9.33 15.40
N VAL A 46 8.23 8.18 15.72
CA VAL A 46 7.70 6.85 15.42
C VAL A 46 7.60 6.08 16.73
N ALA A 47 6.39 5.75 17.16
CA ALA A 47 6.12 5.07 18.42
C ALA A 47 6.86 5.70 19.62
N CYS A 48 6.77 7.04 19.73
CA CYS A 48 7.43 7.87 20.76
C CYS A 48 8.96 8.00 20.63
N HIS A 49 9.58 7.43 19.61
CA HIS A 49 11.01 7.60 19.31
C HIS A 49 11.21 8.66 18.22
N ASN A 50 12.01 9.67 18.50
CA ASN A 50 12.38 10.67 17.49
C ASN A 50 13.34 10.02 16.47
N ILE A 51 12.99 10.08 15.19
CA ILE A 51 13.73 9.37 14.15
C ILE A 51 15.13 9.94 13.91
N THR A 52 15.38 11.19 14.31
CA THR A 52 16.68 11.83 14.14
C THR A 52 17.64 11.54 15.30
N THR A 53 17.12 11.50 16.53
CA THR A 53 17.94 11.34 17.74
C THR A 53 17.94 9.92 18.29
N ASP A 54 16.88 9.13 18.02
CA ASP A 54 16.66 7.78 18.55
C ASP A 54 16.35 6.76 17.45
N PHE A 55 17.09 6.86 16.35
CA PHE A 55 16.85 6.06 15.14
C PHE A 55 16.98 4.55 15.39
N GLU A 56 17.95 4.12 16.20
CA GLU A 56 18.20 2.70 16.46
C GLU A 56 16.99 1.99 17.09
N GLU A 57 16.24 2.67 17.95
CA GLU A 57 15.01 2.14 18.53
C GLU A 57 13.82 2.28 17.57
N ALA A 58 13.69 3.43 16.89
CA ALA A 58 12.63 3.66 15.91
C ALA A 58 12.66 2.62 14.78
N ARG A 59 13.84 2.32 14.21
CA ARG A 59 13.95 1.39 13.06
C ARG A 59 13.55 -0.05 13.38
N LYS A 60 13.69 -0.49 14.66
CA LYS A 60 13.25 -1.83 15.08
C LYS A 60 11.73 -2.00 14.99
N LEU A 61 11.01 -0.89 15.05
CA LEU A 61 9.55 -0.83 15.04
C LEU A 61 8.98 -0.65 13.64
N ILE A 62 9.82 -0.43 12.62
CA ILE A 62 9.41 -0.14 11.25
C ILE A 62 9.59 -1.37 10.37
N GLY A 63 8.53 -1.74 9.65
CA GLY A 63 8.59 -2.60 8.48
C GLY A 63 8.48 -1.76 7.22
N TYR A 64 9.44 -1.85 6.31
CA TYR A 64 9.47 -1.04 5.10
C TYR A 64 9.52 -1.89 3.83
N CYS A 65 8.56 -1.64 2.94
CA CYS A 65 8.54 -2.19 1.59
C CYS A 65 8.83 -1.06 0.59
N PRO A 66 10.01 -0.98 0.00
CA PRO A 66 10.37 0.06 -0.96
C PRO A 66 9.63 -0.12 -2.30
N GLN A 67 9.59 0.95 -3.11
CA GLN A 67 8.96 0.92 -4.44
C GLN A 67 9.63 -0.10 -5.37
N LYS A 68 10.96 -0.22 -5.32
CA LYS A 68 11.71 -1.26 -6.04
C LYS A 68 11.97 -2.45 -5.12
N ASP A 69 11.67 -3.64 -5.61
CA ASP A 69 11.84 -4.85 -4.81
C ASP A 69 13.32 -5.09 -4.46
N ALA A 70 13.63 -5.02 -3.16
CA ALA A 70 14.97 -5.26 -2.62
C ALA A 70 15.16 -6.75 -2.29
N ILE A 71 15.26 -7.59 -3.32
CA ILE A 71 15.37 -9.05 -3.20
C ILE A 71 16.70 -9.57 -3.75
N PHE A 72 17.19 -10.66 -3.16
CA PHE A 72 18.37 -11.38 -3.64
C PHE A 72 17.95 -12.42 -4.67
N LEU A 73 18.32 -12.25 -5.93
CA LEU A 73 17.78 -13.03 -7.05
C LEU A 73 18.03 -14.54 -6.94
N LEU A 74 19.11 -14.96 -6.28
CA LEU A 74 19.51 -16.36 -6.12
C LEU A 74 18.90 -17.04 -4.88
N MET A 75 18.45 -16.27 -3.90
CA MET A 75 17.78 -16.81 -2.72
C MET A 75 16.35 -17.22 -3.04
N THR A 76 15.88 -18.28 -2.43
CA THR A 76 14.48 -18.71 -2.50
C THR A 76 13.58 -17.81 -1.67
N VAL A 77 12.27 -17.92 -1.87
CA VAL A 77 11.27 -17.19 -1.06
C VAL A 77 11.44 -17.49 0.44
N GLU A 78 11.59 -18.78 0.78
CA GLU A 78 11.73 -19.21 2.16
C GLU A 78 13.03 -18.70 2.78
N GLU A 79 14.17 -18.80 2.06
CA GLU A 79 15.45 -18.29 2.52
C GLU A 79 15.44 -16.79 2.79
N HIS A 80 14.73 -15.98 1.97
CA HIS A 80 14.54 -14.56 2.26
C HIS A 80 13.85 -14.34 3.60
N LEU A 81 12.77 -15.04 3.84
CA LEU A 81 11.98 -14.85 5.07
C LEU A 81 12.77 -15.30 6.30
N TRP A 82 13.51 -16.42 6.21
CA TRP A 82 14.43 -16.84 7.28
C TRP A 82 15.54 -15.82 7.53
N PHE A 83 16.13 -15.29 6.48
CA PHE A 83 17.16 -14.27 6.56
C PHE A 83 16.65 -12.99 7.24
N TYR A 84 15.48 -12.50 6.80
CA TYR A 84 14.88 -11.30 7.40
C TYR A 84 14.38 -11.53 8.82
N ALA A 85 13.91 -12.73 9.17
CA ALA A 85 13.56 -13.06 10.55
C ALA A 85 14.77 -12.91 11.50
N ARG A 86 15.95 -13.36 11.04
CA ARG A 86 17.20 -13.21 11.81
C ARG A 86 17.64 -11.74 11.91
N ILE A 87 17.62 -10.99 10.81
CA ILE A 87 17.98 -9.55 10.81
C ILE A 87 17.08 -8.75 11.75
N LYS A 88 15.78 -9.05 11.76
CA LYS A 88 14.82 -8.39 12.65
C LYS A 88 14.92 -8.82 14.11
N GLY A 89 15.82 -9.73 14.46
CA GLY A 89 16.04 -10.19 15.84
C GLY A 89 14.87 -11.01 16.38
N ILE A 90 14.08 -11.65 15.52
CA ILE A 90 12.99 -12.54 15.95
C ILE A 90 13.63 -13.77 16.63
N PRO A 91 13.11 -14.22 17.80
CA PRO A 91 13.60 -15.42 18.45
C PRO A 91 13.59 -16.65 17.55
N THR A 92 14.66 -17.45 17.58
CA THR A 92 14.87 -18.57 16.63
C THR A 92 13.76 -19.60 16.70
N GLU A 93 13.22 -19.85 17.87
CA GLU A 93 12.10 -20.76 18.12
C GLU A 93 10.80 -20.33 17.43
N MET A 94 10.65 -19.05 17.12
CA MET A 94 9.47 -18.50 16.43
C MET A 94 9.65 -18.43 14.91
N HIS A 95 10.85 -18.64 14.40
CA HIS A 95 11.13 -18.43 12.97
C HIS A 95 10.24 -19.30 12.07
N HIS A 96 10.13 -20.60 12.38
CA HIS A 96 9.35 -21.53 11.57
C HIS A 96 7.90 -21.05 11.43
N ASP A 97 7.24 -20.74 12.53
CA ASP A 97 5.82 -20.36 12.54
C ASP A 97 5.59 -19.03 11.83
N ILE A 98 6.48 -18.06 12.04
CA ILE A 98 6.38 -16.73 11.42
C ILE A 98 6.63 -16.79 9.92
N VAL A 99 7.62 -17.57 9.47
CA VAL A 99 7.92 -17.77 8.05
C VAL A 99 6.78 -18.51 7.35
N GLU A 100 6.29 -19.61 7.95
CA GLU A 100 5.16 -20.37 7.43
C GLU A 100 3.92 -19.48 7.26
N LYS A 101 3.59 -18.73 8.29
CA LYS A 101 2.48 -17.79 8.28
C LYS A 101 2.63 -16.74 7.16
N ALA A 102 3.81 -16.15 7.01
CA ALA A 102 4.07 -15.15 5.97
C ALA A 102 3.91 -15.73 4.54
N ILE A 103 4.39 -16.96 4.31
CA ILE A 103 4.23 -17.67 3.03
C ILE A 103 2.76 -17.90 2.71
N LEU A 104 1.98 -18.35 3.68
CA LEU A 104 0.55 -18.61 3.52
C LEU A 104 -0.24 -17.32 3.29
N GLU A 105 0.00 -16.29 4.08
CA GLU A 105 -0.71 -15.01 4.00
C GLU A 105 -0.53 -14.30 2.67
N LEU A 106 0.65 -14.41 2.07
CA LEU A 106 0.97 -13.79 0.77
C LEU A 106 0.72 -14.74 -0.42
N ASN A 107 0.17 -15.94 -0.18
CA ASN A 107 -0.06 -16.96 -1.20
C ASN A 107 1.21 -17.24 -2.02
N LEU A 108 2.31 -17.58 -1.32
CA LEU A 108 3.61 -17.88 -1.89
C LEU A 108 4.00 -19.37 -1.76
N SER A 109 3.09 -20.24 -1.30
CA SER A 109 3.36 -21.67 -1.03
C SER A 109 3.94 -22.40 -2.24
N ASP A 110 3.37 -22.21 -3.44
CA ASP A 110 3.82 -22.83 -4.69
C ASP A 110 5.17 -22.30 -5.19
N HIS A 111 5.66 -21.26 -4.54
CA HIS A 111 6.91 -20.57 -4.90
C HIS A 111 7.98 -20.68 -3.81
N ARG A 112 7.69 -21.34 -2.70
CA ARG A 112 8.52 -21.44 -1.50
C ARG A 112 9.99 -21.69 -1.79
N THR A 113 10.31 -22.70 -2.60
CA THR A 113 11.66 -23.15 -2.93
C THR A 113 12.20 -22.57 -4.23
N LYS A 114 11.44 -21.68 -4.90
CA LYS A 114 11.88 -21.07 -6.14
C LYS A 114 12.80 -19.87 -5.86
N PRO A 115 13.92 -19.74 -6.60
CA PRO A 115 14.74 -18.54 -6.54
C PRO A 115 13.92 -17.29 -6.87
N ALA A 116 14.07 -16.23 -6.10
CA ALA A 116 13.29 -15.01 -6.27
C ALA A 116 13.47 -14.35 -7.64
N GLY A 117 14.63 -14.57 -8.29
CA GLY A 117 14.88 -14.10 -9.65
C GLY A 117 13.88 -14.65 -10.68
N THR A 118 13.35 -15.87 -10.46
CA THR A 118 12.42 -16.57 -11.37
C THR A 118 10.95 -16.23 -11.15
N LEU A 119 10.63 -15.49 -10.11
CA LEU A 119 9.26 -15.08 -9.78
C LEU A 119 8.74 -14.03 -10.77
N SER A 120 7.42 -14.04 -11.00
CA SER A 120 6.73 -12.94 -11.66
C SER A 120 6.88 -11.64 -10.85
N GLY A 121 6.70 -10.47 -11.49
CA GLY A 121 6.74 -9.18 -10.81
C GLY A 121 5.77 -9.10 -9.62
N GLY A 122 4.55 -9.61 -9.79
CA GLY A 122 3.57 -9.67 -8.71
C GLY A 122 4.02 -10.52 -7.52
N ASN A 123 4.64 -11.69 -7.76
CA ASN A 123 5.14 -12.55 -6.68
C ASN A 123 6.40 -11.96 -6.02
N LYS A 124 7.27 -11.25 -6.77
CA LYS A 124 8.37 -10.47 -6.19
C LYS A 124 7.84 -9.41 -5.23
N ARG A 125 6.80 -8.70 -5.66
CA ARG A 125 6.15 -7.68 -4.83
C ARG A 125 5.50 -8.26 -3.57
N LYS A 126 4.83 -9.42 -3.69
CA LYS A 126 4.31 -10.17 -2.54
C LYS A 126 5.43 -10.53 -1.56
N LEU A 127 6.56 -11.03 -2.06
CA LEU A 127 7.72 -11.35 -1.22
C LEU A 127 8.26 -10.10 -0.51
N SER A 128 8.38 -8.97 -1.21
CA SER A 128 8.82 -7.70 -0.61
C SER A 128 7.89 -7.23 0.52
N VAL A 129 6.56 -7.36 0.35
CA VAL A 129 5.59 -7.07 1.39
C VAL A 129 5.69 -8.08 2.55
N ALA A 130 5.89 -9.38 2.26
CA ALA A 130 6.09 -10.40 3.30
C ALA A 130 7.29 -10.08 4.19
N MET A 131 8.41 -9.68 3.60
CA MET A 131 9.61 -9.26 4.33
C MET A 131 9.37 -8.02 5.21
N ALA A 132 8.63 -7.04 4.69
CA ALA A 132 8.29 -5.83 5.44
C ALA A 132 7.42 -6.13 6.67
N THR A 133 6.42 -7.00 6.51
CA THR A 133 5.43 -7.32 7.54
C THR A 133 5.84 -8.43 8.49
N LEU A 134 6.99 -9.08 8.25
CA LEU A 134 7.50 -10.19 9.03
C LEU A 134 7.71 -9.78 10.50
N GLY A 135 7.18 -10.56 11.42
CA GLY A 135 7.25 -10.27 12.85
C GLY A 135 6.22 -9.24 13.34
N ASN A 136 5.27 -8.83 12.49
CA ASN A 136 4.20 -7.88 12.81
C ASN A 136 4.70 -6.55 13.41
N PRO A 137 5.53 -5.78 12.69
CA PRO A 137 6.03 -4.51 13.19
C PRO A 137 4.87 -3.55 13.48
N PRO A 138 4.96 -2.70 14.52
CA PRO A 138 3.90 -1.75 14.85
C PRO A 138 3.71 -0.66 13.80
N ILE A 139 4.72 -0.35 13.00
CA ILE A 139 4.63 0.62 11.90
C ILE A 139 5.04 -0.06 10.60
N ILE A 140 4.19 0.06 9.58
CA ILE A 140 4.42 -0.56 8.27
C ILE A 140 4.35 0.52 7.20
N LEU A 141 5.43 0.67 6.46
CA LEU A 141 5.58 1.61 5.35
C LEU A 141 5.58 0.85 4.02
N LEU A 142 4.62 1.14 3.13
CA LEU A 142 4.48 0.48 1.84
C LEU A 142 4.56 1.52 0.70
N ASP A 143 5.66 1.52 -0.03
CA ASP A 143 5.84 2.47 -1.15
C ASP A 143 5.28 1.86 -2.44
N GLU A 144 4.11 2.31 -2.88
CA GLU A 144 3.36 1.83 -4.04
C GLU A 144 3.17 0.30 -4.07
N PRO A 145 2.52 -0.31 -3.05
CA PRO A 145 2.51 -1.76 -2.85
C PRO A 145 1.89 -2.57 -4.00
N SER A 146 0.98 -2.00 -4.78
CA SER A 146 0.32 -2.67 -5.89
C SER A 146 0.77 -2.20 -7.28
N ALA A 147 1.82 -1.37 -7.36
CA ALA A 147 2.28 -0.83 -8.64
C ALA A 147 2.75 -1.94 -9.59
N GLY A 148 2.33 -1.84 -10.86
CA GLY A 148 2.74 -2.80 -11.90
C GLY A 148 2.11 -4.19 -11.78
N MET A 149 1.16 -4.40 -10.88
CA MET A 149 0.41 -5.65 -10.77
C MET A 149 -0.79 -5.67 -11.73
N ASP A 150 -1.15 -6.86 -12.19
CA ASP A 150 -2.43 -7.10 -12.86
C ASP A 150 -3.61 -6.88 -11.90
N PRO A 151 -4.85 -6.71 -12.41
CA PRO A 151 -6.00 -6.37 -11.57
C PRO A 151 -6.33 -7.41 -10.48
N GLU A 152 -6.10 -8.69 -10.74
CA GLU A 152 -6.36 -9.76 -9.78
C GLU A 152 -5.34 -9.74 -8.65
N ALA A 153 -4.04 -9.70 -8.99
CA ALA A 153 -2.95 -9.60 -8.01
C ALA A 153 -3.06 -8.31 -7.18
N ARG A 154 -3.50 -7.19 -7.79
CA ARG A 154 -3.75 -5.93 -7.09
C ARG A 154 -4.84 -6.08 -6.02
N ARG A 155 -5.99 -6.64 -6.37
CA ARG A 155 -7.09 -6.89 -5.41
C ARG A 155 -6.65 -7.80 -4.28
N PHE A 156 -5.90 -8.85 -4.59
CA PHE A 156 -5.31 -9.70 -3.56
C PHE A 156 -4.40 -8.91 -2.62
N MET A 157 -3.51 -8.05 -3.16
CA MET A 157 -2.63 -7.21 -2.35
C MET A 157 -3.43 -6.26 -1.45
N TRP A 158 -4.51 -5.69 -1.93
CA TRP A 158 -5.40 -4.85 -1.13
C TRP A 158 -6.00 -5.64 0.06
N THR A 159 -6.50 -6.84 -0.19
CA THR A 159 -6.98 -7.71 0.90
C THR A 159 -5.89 -8.02 1.93
N VAL A 160 -4.65 -8.20 1.49
CA VAL A 160 -3.50 -8.40 2.39
C VAL A 160 -3.25 -7.16 3.24
N VAL A 161 -3.17 -5.96 2.63
CA VAL A 161 -2.94 -4.70 3.35
C VAL A 161 -4.06 -4.40 4.34
N GLU A 162 -5.31 -4.60 3.94
CA GLU A 162 -6.47 -4.46 4.82
C GLU A 162 -6.38 -5.38 6.04
N ARG A 163 -6.08 -6.68 5.80
CA ARG A 163 -5.91 -7.66 6.88
C ARG A 163 -4.78 -7.27 7.84
N ILE A 164 -3.67 -6.74 7.33
CA ILE A 164 -2.55 -6.29 8.14
C ILE A 164 -2.96 -5.11 9.01
N SER A 165 -3.64 -4.11 8.45
CA SER A 165 -4.07 -2.91 9.18
C SER A 165 -5.12 -3.22 10.25
N GLN A 166 -6.00 -4.19 9.99
CA GLN A 166 -7.07 -4.58 10.92
C GLN A 166 -6.63 -5.61 11.97
N ARG A 167 -5.44 -6.24 11.79
CA ARG A 167 -4.94 -7.29 12.69
C ARG A 167 -4.71 -6.74 14.09
N ASP A 168 -5.58 -7.12 15.02
CA ASP A 168 -5.52 -6.76 16.44
C ASP A 168 -5.37 -5.25 16.71
N LYS A 169 -5.50 -4.39 15.70
CA LYS A 169 -5.27 -2.92 15.74
C LYS A 169 -3.92 -2.56 16.36
N LYS A 170 -2.89 -3.38 16.14
CA LYS A 170 -1.55 -3.21 16.71
C LYS A 170 -0.55 -2.58 15.76
N SER A 171 -0.88 -2.48 14.48
CA SER A 171 0.00 -1.87 13.48
C SER A 171 -0.67 -0.66 12.85
N ALA A 172 0.10 0.41 12.64
CA ALA A 172 -0.27 1.53 11.79
C ALA A 172 0.37 1.33 10.42
N VAL A 173 -0.40 1.52 9.35
CA VAL A 173 0.09 1.35 7.97
C VAL A 173 0.12 2.70 7.27
N ILE A 174 1.24 3.04 6.65
CA ILE A 174 1.35 4.17 5.73
C ILE A 174 1.66 3.61 4.35
N LEU A 175 0.85 3.93 3.37
CA LEU A 175 1.12 3.57 1.99
C LEU A 175 1.19 4.80 1.09
N THR A 176 2.05 4.75 0.08
CA THR A 176 2.02 5.72 -1.02
C THR A 176 1.28 5.12 -2.19
N THR A 177 0.55 5.95 -2.91
CA THR A 177 -0.10 5.55 -4.16
C THR A 177 -0.35 6.74 -5.07
N HIS A 178 -0.53 6.48 -6.34
CA HIS A 178 -1.05 7.43 -7.31
C HIS A 178 -2.49 7.08 -7.76
N SER A 179 -3.06 5.98 -7.24
CA SER A 179 -4.41 5.52 -7.52
C SER A 179 -5.37 5.98 -6.43
N MET A 180 -6.38 6.76 -6.81
CA MET A 180 -7.45 7.17 -5.89
C MET A 180 -8.26 5.98 -5.42
N GLU A 181 -8.50 5.00 -6.32
CA GLU A 181 -9.23 3.77 -6.02
C GLU A 181 -8.53 2.97 -4.90
N GLU A 182 -7.21 2.81 -4.98
CA GLU A 182 -6.42 2.14 -3.94
C GLU A 182 -6.48 2.90 -2.60
N ALA A 183 -6.31 4.22 -2.65
CA ALA A 183 -6.37 5.04 -1.45
C ALA A 183 -7.75 4.94 -0.78
N GLU A 184 -8.84 4.97 -1.54
CA GLU A 184 -10.20 4.83 -1.01
C GLU A 184 -10.49 3.44 -0.44
N ALA A 185 -9.99 2.39 -1.11
CA ALA A 185 -10.23 1.02 -0.68
C ALA A 185 -9.50 0.66 0.62
N LEU A 186 -8.29 1.20 0.82
CA LEU A 186 -7.39 0.75 1.89
C LEU A 186 -7.30 1.71 3.08
N SER A 187 -7.47 3.01 2.86
CA SER A 187 -7.13 3.97 3.91
C SER A 187 -8.32 4.42 4.74
N THR A 188 -8.07 4.58 6.03
CA THR A 188 -8.98 5.25 6.96
C THR A 188 -8.89 6.77 6.83
N LYS A 189 -7.69 7.27 6.52
CA LYS A 189 -7.38 8.67 6.25
C LYS A 189 -6.43 8.76 5.07
N MET A 190 -6.51 9.82 4.31
CA MET A 190 -5.59 10.07 3.20
C MET A 190 -5.14 11.54 3.16
N GLY A 191 -3.93 11.74 2.67
CA GLY A 191 -3.38 13.06 2.36
C GLY A 191 -3.11 13.16 0.86
N ILE A 192 -3.74 14.12 0.18
CA ILE A 192 -3.48 14.39 -1.23
C ILE A 192 -2.35 15.39 -1.33
N MET A 193 -1.19 14.90 -1.75
CA MET A 193 0.04 15.66 -1.90
C MET A 193 0.18 16.19 -3.33
N VAL A 194 0.50 17.46 -3.46
CA VAL A 194 0.76 18.11 -4.75
C VAL A 194 2.23 18.48 -4.89
N ARG A 195 2.64 18.87 -6.11
CA ARG A 195 4.00 19.35 -6.36
C ARG A 195 4.37 20.47 -5.39
N GLY A 196 5.58 20.45 -4.86
CA GLY A 196 6.03 21.31 -3.77
C GLY A 196 5.94 20.66 -2.40
N GLY A 197 5.39 19.45 -2.29
CA GLY A 197 5.40 18.69 -1.05
C GLY A 197 4.49 19.26 0.04
N ILE A 198 3.28 19.67 -0.34
CA ILE A 198 2.25 20.16 0.56
C ILE A 198 0.98 19.32 0.44
N PHE A 199 0.23 19.18 1.52
CA PHE A 199 -1.11 18.61 1.47
C PHE A 199 -2.12 19.62 0.91
N LYS A 200 -2.75 19.25 -0.21
CA LYS A 200 -3.90 19.99 -0.75
C LYS A 200 -5.18 19.62 -0.01
N CYS A 201 -5.31 18.35 0.33
CA CYS A 201 -6.45 17.81 1.08
C CYS A 201 -5.92 16.79 2.10
N PHE A 202 -6.60 16.69 3.24
CA PHE A 202 -6.31 15.73 4.29
C PHE A 202 -7.60 15.34 5.00
N GLY A 203 -7.80 14.05 5.28
CA GLY A 203 -8.93 13.52 6.01
C GLY A 203 -9.38 12.16 5.51
N SER A 204 -10.56 11.71 5.97
CA SER A 204 -11.19 10.51 5.42
C SER A 204 -11.68 10.74 3.99
N SER A 205 -11.82 9.66 3.19
CA SER A 205 -12.37 9.74 1.83
C SER A 205 -13.71 10.48 1.80
N GLN A 206 -14.61 10.16 2.74
CA GLN A 206 -15.90 10.82 2.83
C GLN A 206 -15.79 12.32 3.14
N HIS A 207 -14.89 12.71 4.04
CA HIS A 207 -14.66 14.13 4.35
C HIS A 207 -14.16 14.90 3.13
N ILE A 208 -13.21 14.31 2.38
CA ILE A 208 -12.64 14.92 1.18
C ILE A 208 -13.72 15.05 0.09
N LYS A 209 -14.52 14.01 -0.14
CA LYS A 209 -15.62 14.03 -1.10
C LYS A 209 -16.66 15.09 -0.73
N ASN A 210 -17.06 15.18 0.52
CA ASN A 210 -18.03 16.19 0.97
C ASN A 210 -17.52 17.62 0.83
N LYS A 211 -16.25 17.85 1.04
CA LYS A 211 -15.65 19.19 1.03
C LYS A 211 -15.27 19.68 -0.37
N PHE A 212 -14.86 18.78 -1.24
CA PHE A 212 -14.28 19.12 -2.55
C PHE A 212 -15.05 18.52 -3.73
N GLY A 213 -16.01 17.63 -3.48
CA GLY A 213 -16.88 17.07 -4.52
C GLY A 213 -17.84 18.12 -5.06
N THR A 214 -17.85 18.30 -6.39
CA THR A 214 -18.69 19.31 -7.06
C THR A 214 -19.85 18.73 -7.84
N GLY A 215 -20.15 17.44 -7.70
CA GLY A 215 -21.23 16.80 -8.45
C GLY A 215 -21.24 15.28 -8.32
N TYR A 216 -22.09 14.66 -9.09
CA TYR A 216 -22.22 13.21 -9.22
C TYR A 216 -21.85 12.79 -10.63
N GLU A 217 -21.06 11.73 -10.76
CA GLU A 217 -20.83 11.04 -12.03
C GLU A 217 -21.85 9.89 -12.13
N VAL A 218 -22.66 9.91 -13.19
CA VAL A 218 -23.65 8.88 -13.45
C VAL A 218 -23.21 8.08 -14.65
N GLU A 219 -22.76 6.84 -14.43
CA GLU A 219 -22.45 5.90 -15.52
C GLU A 219 -23.70 5.11 -15.89
N ILE A 220 -24.22 5.31 -17.11
CA ILE A 220 -25.35 4.57 -17.64
C ILE A 220 -24.84 3.54 -18.65
N LYS A 221 -24.91 2.26 -18.27
CA LYS A 221 -24.61 1.14 -19.18
C LYS A 221 -25.87 0.69 -19.89
N ILE A 222 -25.99 1.03 -21.19
CA ILE A 222 -27.08 0.57 -22.03
C ILE A 222 -26.62 -0.70 -22.74
N ARG A 223 -27.35 -1.81 -22.59
CA ARG A 223 -27.10 -3.01 -23.39
C ARG A 223 -27.55 -2.76 -24.84
N LYS A 224 -26.87 -3.37 -25.78
CA LYS A 224 -27.34 -3.36 -27.15
C LYS A 224 -28.72 -4.03 -27.20
N PRO A 225 -29.74 -3.38 -27.83
CA PRO A 225 -31.05 -3.98 -27.97
C PRO A 225 -30.96 -5.26 -28.80
N THR A 226 -31.81 -6.20 -28.52
CA THR A 226 -31.98 -7.41 -29.35
C THR A 226 -32.74 -7.08 -30.62
N TYR A 227 -32.62 -7.92 -31.65
CA TYR A 227 -33.34 -7.74 -32.90
C TYR A 227 -34.86 -7.61 -32.70
N ALA A 228 -35.44 -8.41 -31.81
CA ALA A 228 -36.87 -8.38 -31.47
C ALA A 228 -37.30 -7.05 -30.82
N GLU A 229 -36.45 -6.45 -29.99
CA GLU A 229 -36.72 -5.13 -29.40
C GLU A 229 -36.63 -3.99 -30.40
N ILE A 230 -35.72 -4.09 -31.36
CA ILE A 230 -35.61 -3.12 -32.48
C ILE A 230 -36.87 -3.19 -33.36
N GLU A 231 -37.30 -4.40 -33.73
CA GLU A 231 -38.47 -4.63 -34.54
C GLU A 231 -39.75 -4.14 -33.88
N HIS A 232 -39.92 -4.43 -32.58
CA HIS A 232 -41.02 -3.96 -31.78
C HIS A 232 -41.06 -2.42 -31.68
N ALA A 233 -39.92 -1.78 -31.45
CA ALA A 233 -39.83 -0.32 -31.40
C ALA A 233 -40.10 0.34 -32.76
N ALA A 234 -39.62 -0.25 -33.86
CA ALA A 234 -39.89 0.24 -35.21
C ALA A 234 -41.36 0.15 -35.56
N THR A 235 -42.05 -0.93 -35.15
CA THR A 235 -43.50 -1.10 -35.35
C THR A 235 -44.35 -0.09 -34.54
N GLN A 236 -43.91 0.21 -33.32
CA GLN A 236 -44.61 1.23 -32.46
C GLN A 236 -44.41 2.66 -32.96
N GLN A 237 -43.34 2.97 -33.64
CA GLN A 237 -43.03 4.32 -34.16
C GLN A 237 -43.47 4.52 -35.64
N GLY A 238 -44.12 3.53 -36.26
CA GLY A 238 -44.60 3.66 -37.65
C GLY A 238 -43.51 3.71 -38.69
N PHE A 239 -42.33 3.14 -38.41
CA PHE A 239 -41.20 3.05 -39.37
C PHE A 239 -41.24 1.79 -40.24
N VAL A 240 -42.24 0.91 -40.06
CA VAL A 240 -42.46 -0.27 -40.93
C VAL A 240 -43.94 -0.26 -41.34
N GLU A 241 -44.22 -0.03 -42.62
CA GLU A 241 -45.46 -0.39 -43.30
C GLU A 241 -45.47 -1.88 -43.65
#